data_bef2567daa37f8608b6eeecd024c38cd
#
_entry.id   bef2567daa37f8608b6eeecd024c38cd
#
_cell.length_a   1.000
_cell.length_b   1.000
_cell.length_c   1.000
_cell.angle_alpha   90.00
_cell.angle_beta   90.00
_cell.angle_gamma   90.00
#
_symmetry.space_group_name_H-M   'P 1'
#
loop_
_entity.id
_entity.type
_entity.pdbx_description
1 polymer ?
#
loop_
_entity_poly.entity_id
_entity_poly.type
_entity_poly.pdbx_seq_one_letter_code
_entity_poly.pdbx_strand_id
1 'polypeptide(L)' 'MAVSYKKLWKLLIDKNMKRTDLRAATGISTTTLAKLGKDENVSTEILAKICKALECDVGDIMEMVNDERTEG' A
#
# COMPACT_ATOMS: atom_id res chain seq x y z
N MET A 1 -4.63 16.78 -0.91
CA MET A 1 -3.69 15.74 -1.30
C MET A 1 -4.26 14.38 -1.05
N ALA A 2 -3.89 13.41 -1.81
CA ALA A 2 -4.41 12.05 -1.70
C ALA A 2 -3.25 11.08 -1.51
N VAL A 3 -3.55 9.91 -0.95
CA VAL A 3 -2.53 8.89 -0.78
C VAL A 3 -2.48 8.02 -2.04
N SER A 4 -1.31 7.56 -2.40
CA SER A 4 -1.14 6.64 -3.53
C SER A 4 -0.26 5.49 -3.08
N TYR A 5 -0.67 4.26 -3.40
CA TYR A 5 0.13 3.07 -3.09
C TYR A 5 0.74 2.48 -4.36
N LYS A 6 0.90 3.29 -5.38
CA LYS A 6 1.49 2.81 -6.64
C LYS A 6 2.86 2.21 -6.41
N LYS A 7 3.65 2.80 -5.51
CA LYS A 7 4.97 2.28 -5.21
C LYS A 7 4.91 0.87 -4.62
N LEU A 8 3.87 0.60 -3.82
CA LEU A 8 3.70 -0.73 -3.24
C LEU A 8 3.53 -1.77 -4.33
N TRP A 9 2.69 -1.48 -5.32
CA TRP A 9 2.45 -2.44 -6.40
C TRP A 9 3.69 -2.66 -7.24
N LYS A 10 4.47 -1.61 -7.47
CA LYS A 10 5.73 -1.75 -8.20
C LYS A 10 6.72 -2.59 -7.40
N LEU A 11 6.78 -2.40 -6.09
CA LEU A 11 7.68 -3.16 -5.25
C LEU A 11 7.30 -4.65 -5.27
N LEU A 12 6.01 -4.96 -5.25
CA LEU A 12 5.57 -6.35 -5.34
C LEU A 12 6.01 -6.97 -6.65
N ILE A 13 5.88 -6.24 -7.75
CA ILE A 13 6.33 -6.73 -9.05
C ILE A 13 7.81 -7.04 -9.01
N ASP A 14 8.60 -6.14 -8.42
CA ASP A 14 10.04 -6.33 -8.32
C ASP A 14 10.40 -7.55 -7.48
N LYS A 15 9.55 -7.89 -6.53
CA LYS A 15 9.79 -9.05 -5.66
C LYS A 15 9.08 -10.31 -6.15
N ASN A 16 8.45 -10.25 -7.32
CA ASN A 16 7.69 -11.37 -7.89
C ASN A 16 6.59 -11.83 -6.94
N MET A 17 5.90 -10.88 -6.31
CA MET A 17 4.83 -11.19 -5.37
C MET A 17 3.49 -10.74 -5.96
N LYS A 18 2.47 -11.53 -5.69
CA LYS A 18 1.11 -11.15 -6.03
C LYS A 18 0.48 -10.49 -4.81
N ARG A 19 -0.67 -9.84 -5.02
CA ARG A 19 -1.38 -9.20 -3.90
C ARG A 19 -1.79 -10.24 -2.85
N THR A 20 -2.15 -11.46 -3.29
CA THR A 20 -2.49 -12.52 -2.35
C THR A 20 -1.28 -12.93 -1.52
N ASP A 21 -0.08 -12.88 -2.11
CA ASP A 21 1.15 -13.17 -1.37
C ASP A 21 1.39 -12.10 -0.30
N LEU A 22 1.12 -10.85 -0.62
CA LEU A 22 1.25 -9.77 0.34
C LEU A 22 0.28 -9.98 1.50
N ARG A 23 -0.96 -10.37 1.20
CA ARG A 23 -1.96 -10.60 2.23
C ARG A 23 -1.51 -11.74 3.15
N ALA A 24 -0.99 -12.80 2.58
CA ALA A 24 -0.52 -13.94 3.36
C ALA A 24 0.67 -13.56 4.24
N ALA A 25 1.58 -12.76 3.72
CA ALA A 25 2.79 -12.37 4.46
C ALA A 25 2.49 -11.41 5.61
N THR A 26 1.46 -10.56 5.44
CA THR A 26 1.15 -9.53 6.42
C THR A 26 0.00 -9.89 7.33
N GLY A 27 -0.85 -10.82 6.93
CA GLY A 27 -2.04 -11.15 7.71
C GLY A 27 -3.17 -10.13 7.61
N ILE A 28 -3.08 -9.18 6.69
CA ILE A 28 -4.15 -8.19 6.53
C ILE A 28 -5.38 -8.84 5.91
N SER A 29 -6.54 -8.22 6.12
CA SER A 29 -7.79 -8.75 5.59
C SER A 29 -7.94 -8.43 4.11
N THR A 30 -8.88 -9.12 3.45
CA THR A 30 -9.19 -8.82 2.06
C THR A 30 -9.76 -7.43 1.93
N THR A 31 -10.50 -6.96 2.92
CA THR A 31 -11.05 -5.60 2.92
C THR A 31 -9.93 -4.57 2.92
N THR A 32 -8.91 -4.79 3.75
CA THR A 32 -7.76 -3.88 3.80
C THR A 32 -6.99 -3.91 2.48
N LEU A 33 -6.83 -5.09 1.90
CA LEU A 33 -6.15 -5.20 0.61
C LEU A 33 -6.91 -4.45 -0.47
N ALA A 34 -8.25 -4.52 -0.44
CA ALA A 34 -9.08 -3.78 -1.39
C ALA A 34 -8.92 -2.27 -1.22
N LYS A 35 -8.81 -1.80 0.03
CA LYS A 35 -8.59 -0.37 0.28
C LYS A 35 -7.26 0.09 -0.31
N LEU A 36 -6.23 -0.72 -0.17
CA LEU A 36 -4.94 -0.39 -0.76
C LEU A 36 -5.05 -0.31 -2.28
N GLY A 37 -5.83 -1.18 -2.88
CA GLY A 37 -6.04 -1.16 -4.33
C GLY A 37 -6.80 0.05 -4.82
N LYS A 38 -7.55 0.72 -3.93
CA LYS A 38 -8.33 1.90 -4.28
C LYS A 38 -7.69 3.18 -3.78
N ASP A 39 -6.47 3.10 -3.27
CA ASP A 39 -5.76 4.25 -2.70
C ASP A 39 -6.55 4.90 -1.57
N GLU A 40 -7.18 4.07 -0.74
CA GLU A 40 -7.91 4.57 0.42
C GLU A 40 -7.01 4.55 1.65
N ASN A 41 -7.39 5.29 2.66
CA ASN A 41 -6.59 5.38 3.87
C ASN A 41 -6.62 4.08 4.65
N VAL A 42 -5.47 3.68 5.17
CA VAL A 42 -5.37 2.55 6.07
C VAL A 42 -4.57 3.03 7.30
N SER A 43 -4.62 2.26 8.38
CA SER A 43 -3.93 2.66 9.60
C SER A 43 -2.42 2.51 9.44
N THR A 44 -1.69 3.25 10.27
CA THR A 44 -0.24 3.10 10.28
C THR A 44 0.17 1.72 10.76
N GLU A 45 -0.67 1.06 11.55
CA GLU A 45 -0.39 -0.30 11.97
C GLU A 45 -0.35 -1.24 10.76
N ILE A 46 -1.27 -1.07 9.81
CA ILE A 46 -1.27 -1.84 8.58
C ILE A 46 0.00 -1.54 7.76
N LEU A 47 0.34 -0.26 7.67
CA LEU A 47 1.54 0.13 6.93
C LEU A 47 2.79 -0.47 7.55
N ALA A 48 2.85 -0.52 8.89
CA ALA A 48 3.98 -1.12 9.59
C ALA A 48 4.10 -2.62 9.28
N LYS A 49 2.97 -3.32 9.21
CA LYS A 49 2.98 -4.73 8.87
C LYS A 49 3.53 -4.95 7.47
N ILE A 50 3.11 -4.11 6.53
CA ILE A 50 3.58 -4.22 5.14
C ILE A 50 5.09 -3.94 5.07
N CYS A 51 5.54 -2.89 5.73
CA CYS A 51 6.95 -2.53 5.73
C CYS A 51 7.80 -3.64 6.34
N LYS A 52 7.32 -4.25 7.42
CA LYS A 52 8.04 -5.34 8.04
C LYS A 52 8.13 -6.55 7.10
N ALA A 53 7.02 -6.89 6.46
CA ALA A 53 6.99 -8.04 5.56
C ALA A 53 7.89 -7.85 4.33
N LEU A 54 7.95 -6.62 3.82
CA LEU A 54 8.73 -6.32 2.62
C LEU A 54 10.11 -5.73 2.94
N GLU A 55 10.40 -5.56 4.23
CA GLU A 55 11.69 -5.03 4.69
C GLU A 55 11.98 -3.68 4.04
N CYS A 56 11.05 -2.77 4.16
CA CYS A 56 11.17 -1.44 3.56
C CYS A 56 10.57 -0.39 4.47
N ASP A 57 10.63 0.87 4.05
CA ASP A 57 10.06 1.97 4.81
C ASP A 57 8.77 2.41 4.15
N VAL A 58 7.99 3.23 4.85
CA VAL A 58 6.69 3.68 4.35
C VAL A 58 6.84 4.45 3.05
N GLY A 59 7.90 5.21 2.89
CA GLY A 59 8.14 5.96 1.66
C GLY A 59 8.38 5.08 0.45
N ASP A 60 8.65 3.78 0.67
CA ASP A 60 8.86 2.84 -0.43
C ASP A 60 7.54 2.24 -0.92
N ILE A 61 6.46 2.40 -0.17
CA ILE A 61 5.19 1.77 -0.51
C ILE A 61 4.06 2.78 -0.72
N MET A 62 4.22 4.02 -0.29
CA MET A 62 3.16 5.01 -0.47
C MET A 62 3.75 6.39 -0.65
N GLU A 63 2.93 7.30 -1.16
CA GLU A 63 3.32 8.70 -1.26
C GLU A 63 2.07 9.54 -1.27
N MET A 64 2.21 10.79 -0.96
CA MET A 64 1.11 11.74 -1.06
C MET A 64 1.18 12.40 -2.44
N VAL A 65 0.07 12.39 -3.14
CA VAL A 65 0.02 12.97 -4.48
C VAL A 65 -0.95 14.14 -4.47
N ASN A 66 -0.74 15.07 -5.37
CA ASN A 66 -1.61 16.21 -5.50
C ASN A 66 -2.87 15.78 -6.22
N ASP A 67 -4.03 15.96 -5.54
CA ASP A 67 -5.29 15.56 -6.13
C ASP A 67 -5.89 16.78 -6.81
N GLU A 68 -5.57 16.95 -8.07
CA GLU A 68 -6.00 18.13 -8.77
C GLU A 68 -7.45 18.14 -9.14
N ARG A 69 -8.13 17.00 -9.00
CA ARG A 69 -9.54 16.99 -9.29
C ARG A 69 -10.33 17.60 -8.18
N THR A 70 -9.74 17.78 -7.07
CA THR A 70 -10.48 18.28 -5.98
C THR A 70 -10.72 19.67 -6.14
N GLU A 71 -11.17 20.11 -6.37
CA GLU A 71 -11.31 21.24 -6.50
C GLU A 71 -11.50 21.83 -5.52
N GLY A 72 -11.05 21.86 -5.25
CA GLY A 72 -11.12 22.55 -4.22
C GLY A 72 -11.17 22.35 -3.60
#